data_16baa1717b9cc3b6c8c82dcd23f4d874
#
_entry.id   16baa1717b9cc3b6c8c82dcd23f4d874
#
_cell.length_a   1.000
_cell.length_b   1.000
_cell.length_c   1.000
_cell.angle_alpha   90.00
_cell.angle_beta   90.00
_cell.angle_gamma   90.00
#
_symmetry.space_group_name_H-M   'P 1'
#
loop_
_entity.id
_entity.type
_entity.pdbx_description
1 polymer ?
#
loop_
_entity_poly.entity_id
_entity_poly.type
_entity_poly.pdbx_seq_one_letter_code
_entity_poly.pdbx_strand_id
1 'polypeptide(L)'
;MKRFAALTLTIFLIACTRSVTGSYTPIPLYSTKIPITPTLNPVPVATETATPSGADALLQVKIMPLGDSITYGEGDPNRGGYRTKLAEFLLEDGIAFDFVGSQRSGEAVLADPDNEGHPGWRITNIKDAIASEGWLETYQPDIILLHIGSNDLRNGRGIYARDHLSALLDDILARLPHVHVIVAQIIPTRWGSEIDHQIYNNAIPDVAASKGGQVSVVDMQEILVKDDFMTLYHPSTSGYEKMAQAWRAAIHALGLQPNCAISQK
;
A
#
# COMPACT_ATOMS: atom_id res chain seq x y z
N MET A 1 -49.22 27.54 39.03
CA MET A 1 -49.79 26.36 38.44
C MET A 1 -49.73 26.50 36.90
N LYS A 2 -48.72 25.90 36.26
CA LYS A 2 -48.57 25.85 34.82
C LYS A 2 -48.60 24.36 34.39
N ARG A 3 -49.61 23.99 33.61
CA ARG A 3 -49.84 22.63 33.14
C ARG A 3 -48.90 22.35 31.95
N PHE A 4 -48.11 21.28 32.04
CA PHE A 4 -47.35 20.74 30.92
C PHE A 4 -48.27 19.75 30.16
N ALA A 5 -48.49 19.99 28.85
CA ALA A 5 -49.10 19.05 27.95
C ALA A 5 -48.05 18.15 27.35
N ALA A 6 -48.16 16.83 27.52
CA ALA A 6 -47.37 15.84 26.90
C ALA A 6 -47.87 15.56 25.49
N LEU A 7 -47.04 15.73 24.48
CA LEU A 7 -47.34 15.42 23.08
C LEU A 7 -46.81 14.03 22.78
N THR A 8 -47.70 13.08 22.60
CA THR A 8 -47.35 11.68 22.23
C THR A 8 -47.20 11.60 20.70
N LEU A 9 -45.99 11.34 20.22
CA LEU A 9 -45.71 11.12 18.80
C LEU A 9 -45.85 9.64 18.48
N THR A 10 -46.89 9.26 17.74
CA THR A 10 -47.10 7.89 17.26
C THR A 10 -46.38 7.73 15.93
N ILE A 11 -45.35 6.87 15.88
CA ILE A 11 -44.63 6.53 14.66
C ILE A 11 -45.30 5.32 14.01
N PHE A 12 -45.86 5.50 12.82
CA PHE A 12 -46.36 4.41 11.96
C PHE A 12 -45.16 3.83 11.15
N LEU A 13 -44.81 2.59 11.44
CA LEU A 13 -43.91 1.78 10.62
C LEU A 13 -44.72 1.13 9.50
N ILE A 14 -44.54 1.60 8.26
CA ILE A 14 -45.02 0.93 7.06
C ILE A 14 -43.93 -0.02 6.56
N ALA A 15 -44.15 -1.31 6.78
CA ALA A 15 -43.32 -2.37 6.21
C ALA A 15 -43.78 -2.67 4.78
N CYS A 16 -42.99 -2.29 3.77
CA CYS A 16 -43.17 -2.73 2.39
C CYS A 16 -42.35 -4.00 2.13
N THR A 17 -43.01 -5.16 2.21
CA THR A 17 -42.48 -6.43 1.72
C THR A 17 -42.75 -6.56 0.23
N ARG A 18 -41.75 -6.44 -0.61
CA ARG A 18 -41.83 -6.85 -2.03
C ARG A 18 -41.26 -8.25 -2.17
N SER A 19 -42.11 -9.22 -2.38
CA SER A 19 -41.78 -10.57 -2.82
C SER A 19 -41.47 -10.52 -4.33
N VAL A 20 -40.22 -10.83 -4.70
CA VAL A 20 -39.82 -11.07 -6.09
C VAL A 20 -39.79 -12.58 -6.30
N THR A 21 -40.80 -13.14 -6.92
CA THR A 21 -40.81 -14.52 -7.43
C THR A 21 -40.26 -14.48 -8.86
N GLY A 22 -38.98 -14.77 -9.03
CA GLY A 22 -38.37 -15.01 -10.32
C GLY A 22 -38.29 -16.51 -10.62
N SER A 23 -39.05 -16.97 -11.58
CA SER A 23 -38.97 -18.36 -12.09
C SER A 23 -37.70 -18.55 -12.92
N TYR A 24 -36.84 -19.45 -12.46
CA TYR A 24 -35.65 -19.91 -13.21
C TYR A 24 -36.06 -20.99 -14.20
N THR A 25 -35.86 -20.75 -15.51
CA THR A 25 -35.92 -21.78 -16.57
C THR A 25 -34.51 -22.30 -16.81
N PRO A 26 -34.27 -23.61 -16.71
CA PRO A 26 -32.96 -24.16 -17.01
C PRO A 26 -32.68 -24.20 -18.52
N ILE A 27 -31.47 -23.77 -18.91
CA ILE A 27 -30.96 -23.84 -20.28
C ILE A 27 -30.55 -25.28 -20.60
N PRO A 28 -30.94 -25.87 -21.73
CA PRO A 28 -30.56 -27.25 -22.08
C PRO A 28 -29.08 -27.31 -22.51
N LEU A 29 -28.36 -28.31 -21.94
CA LEU A 29 -27.00 -28.65 -22.32
C LEU A 29 -27.01 -29.36 -23.68
N TYR A 30 -26.51 -28.71 -24.74
CA TYR A 30 -26.22 -29.33 -25.99
C TYR A 30 -24.87 -30.06 -25.91
N SER A 31 -24.93 -31.39 -25.90
CA SER A 31 -23.77 -32.26 -26.04
C SER A 31 -23.54 -32.53 -27.55
N THR A 32 -22.59 -31.86 -28.15
CA THR A 32 -22.09 -32.24 -29.50
C THR A 32 -20.79 -33.00 -29.35
N LYS A 33 -20.87 -34.32 -29.59
CA LYS A 33 -19.70 -35.17 -29.79
C LYS A 33 -19.07 -34.83 -31.14
N ILE A 34 -17.86 -34.25 -31.12
CA ILE A 34 -17.02 -34.10 -32.31
C ILE A 34 -16.10 -35.32 -32.38
N PRO A 35 -16.04 -36.10 -33.49
CA PRO A 35 -15.07 -37.17 -33.63
C PRO A 35 -13.68 -36.58 -33.91
N ILE A 36 -12.72 -36.89 -33.05
CA ILE A 36 -11.33 -36.50 -33.22
C ILE A 36 -10.59 -37.63 -33.95
N THR A 37 -10.18 -37.39 -35.18
CA THR A 37 -9.21 -38.25 -35.90
C THR A 37 -7.81 -37.77 -35.51
N PRO A 38 -6.93 -38.63 -34.99
CA PRO A 38 -5.57 -38.20 -34.68
C PRO A 38 -4.72 -38.18 -35.93
N THR A 39 -4.41 -37.01 -36.45
CA THR A 39 -3.34 -36.84 -37.43
C THR A 39 -2.05 -36.55 -36.67
N LEU A 40 -1.15 -37.53 -36.65
CA LEU A 40 0.20 -37.38 -36.11
C LEU A 40 1.03 -36.51 -37.06
N ASN A 41 1.19 -35.23 -36.74
CA ASN A 41 2.24 -34.41 -37.33
C ASN A 41 3.51 -34.56 -36.47
N PRO A 42 4.70 -34.64 -37.07
CA PRO A 42 5.94 -34.70 -36.30
C PRO A 42 6.13 -33.40 -35.51
N VAL A 43 6.29 -33.55 -34.22
CA VAL A 43 6.65 -32.45 -33.31
C VAL A 43 8.03 -31.96 -33.69
N PRO A 44 8.25 -30.65 -33.98
CA PRO A 44 9.59 -30.12 -34.11
C PRO A 44 10.29 -30.26 -32.77
N VAL A 45 11.49 -30.85 -32.79
CA VAL A 45 12.39 -30.90 -31.63
C VAL A 45 12.62 -29.46 -31.18
N ALA A 46 12.04 -29.10 -30.03
CA ALA A 46 12.34 -27.85 -29.37
C ALA A 46 13.82 -27.86 -29.03
N THR A 47 14.58 -26.98 -29.67
CA THR A 47 15.92 -26.62 -29.22
C THR A 47 15.75 -26.14 -27.77
N GLU A 48 16.31 -26.89 -26.82
CA GLU A 48 16.39 -26.49 -25.44
C GLU A 48 17.11 -25.13 -25.40
N THR A 49 16.34 -24.07 -25.27
CA THR A 49 16.89 -22.77 -24.87
C THR A 49 17.38 -23.00 -23.46
N ALA A 50 18.69 -23.00 -23.29
CA ALA A 50 19.33 -23.14 -22.00
C ALA A 50 18.66 -22.14 -21.02
N THR A 51 17.94 -22.67 -20.05
CA THR A 51 17.51 -21.91 -18.89
C THR A 51 18.78 -21.36 -18.25
N PRO A 52 18.91 -20.04 -18.01
CA PRO A 52 20.09 -19.52 -17.34
C PRO A 52 20.23 -20.26 -16.02
N SER A 53 21.39 -20.88 -15.86
CA SER A 53 21.83 -21.59 -14.66
C SER A 53 21.70 -20.62 -13.47
N GLY A 54 20.97 -21.02 -12.42
CA GLY A 54 20.60 -20.21 -11.27
C GLY A 54 21.75 -19.76 -10.38
N ALA A 55 22.76 -19.10 -10.93
CA ALA A 55 23.93 -18.56 -10.20
C ALA A 55 23.96 -17.03 -10.12
N ASP A 56 23.11 -16.30 -10.84
CA ASP A 56 23.07 -14.83 -10.87
C ASP A 56 21.67 -14.24 -10.72
N ALA A 57 20.79 -14.85 -9.91
CA ALA A 57 19.66 -14.10 -9.40
C ALA A 57 20.23 -13.03 -8.47
N LEU A 58 20.43 -11.81 -8.99
CA LEU A 58 20.77 -10.65 -8.18
C LEU A 58 19.78 -10.63 -7.01
N LEU A 59 20.31 -10.65 -5.78
CA LEU A 59 19.49 -10.54 -4.58
C LEU A 59 18.76 -9.20 -4.66
N GLN A 60 17.49 -9.24 -5.01
CA GLN A 60 16.63 -8.06 -5.03
C GLN A 60 16.20 -7.73 -3.61
N VAL A 61 16.24 -6.45 -3.26
CA VAL A 61 15.71 -5.98 -1.97
C VAL A 61 14.20 -5.93 -2.09
N LYS A 62 13.50 -6.70 -1.27
CA LYS A 62 12.04 -6.67 -1.22
C LYS A 62 11.56 -5.45 -0.45
N ILE A 63 10.86 -4.58 -1.13
CA ILE A 63 10.32 -3.34 -0.58
C ILE A 63 8.80 -3.42 -0.58
N MET A 64 8.18 -3.29 0.59
CA MET A 64 6.73 -3.21 0.72
C MET A 64 6.29 -1.75 0.89
N PRO A 65 5.72 -1.11 -0.15
CA PRO A 65 5.00 0.15 0.01
C PRO A 65 3.71 -0.12 0.79
N LEU A 66 3.63 0.26 2.06
CA LEU A 66 2.51 -0.02 2.96
C LEU A 66 1.80 1.27 3.37
N GLY A 67 0.47 1.32 3.24
CA GLY A 67 -0.29 2.50 3.66
C GLY A 67 -1.72 2.58 3.15
N ASP A 68 -2.17 3.81 2.89
CA ASP A 68 -3.53 4.12 2.47
C ASP A 68 -3.63 4.46 0.97
N SER A 69 -4.59 5.33 0.60
CA SER A 69 -4.81 5.80 -0.77
C SER A 69 -3.59 6.51 -1.38
N ILE A 70 -2.74 7.13 -0.54
CA ILE A 70 -1.53 7.81 -1.00
C ILE A 70 -0.51 6.77 -1.47
N THR A 71 -0.35 5.67 -0.75
CA THR A 71 0.50 4.54 -1.16
C THR A 71 -0.06 3.84 -2.40
N TYR A 72 -1.38 3.69 -2.51
CA TYR A 72 -2.04 3.16 -3.69
C TYR A 72 -1.86 4.04 -4.94
N GLY A 73 -1.65 5.35 -4.76
CA GLY A 73 -1.41 6.33 -5.83
C GLY A 73 -2.64 7.13 -6.24
N GLU A 74 -3.66 7.29 -5.39
CA GLU A 74 -4.81 8.15 -5.69
C GLU A 74 -4.35 9.62 -5.88
N GLY A 75 -4.95 10.30 -6.87
CA GLY A 75 -4.52 11.62 -7.32
C GLY A 75 -3.55 11.60 -8.50
N ASP A 76 -2.80 10.51 -8.69
CA ASP A 76 -2.04 10.28 -9.92
C ASP A 76 -2.94 9.62 -10.97
N PRO A 77 -3.00 10.16 -12.22
CA PRO A 77 -3.84 9.59 -13.29
C PRO A 77 -3.59 8.11 -13.57
N ASN A 78 -2.35 7.67 -13.41
CA ASN A 78 -1.93 6.27 -13.63
C ASN A 78 -1.92 5.43 -12.36
N ARG A 79 -2.19 6.01 -11.19
CA ARG A 79 -2.16 5.34 -9.88
C ARG A 79 -0.84 4.68 -9.49
N GLY A 80 0.27 5.10 -10.10
CA GLY A 80 1.60 4.67 -9.69
C GLY A 80 2.08 5.41 -8.43
N GLY A 81 1.58 6.63 -8.24
CA GLY A 81 1.94 7.49 -7.12
C GLY A 81 3.47 7.69 -7.03
N TYR A 82 4.00 7.77 -5.81
CA TYR A 82 5.45 7.92 -5.60
C TYR A 82 6.25 6.70 -6.09
N ARG A 83 5.63 5.52 -6.19
CA ARG A 83 6.31 4.29 -6.61
C ARG A 83 6.88 4.40 -8.03
N THR A 84 6.20 5.13 -8.93
CA THR A 84 6.68 5.35 -10.31
C THR A 84 8.08 5.97 -10.33
N LYS A 85 8.24 7.13 -9.69
CA LYS A 85 9.54 7.81 -9.65
C LYS A 85 10.53 7.12 -8.73
N LEU A 86 10.08 6.50 -7.64
CA LEU A 86 10.95 5.74 -6.76
C LEU A 86 11.59 4.56 -7.50
N ALA A 87 10.82 3.82 -8.31
CA ALA A 87 11.35 2.72 -9.12
C ALA A 87 12.44 3.22 -10.10
N GLU A 88 12.18 4.33 -10.81
CA GLU A 88 13.18 4.95 -11.68
C GLU A 88 14.47 5.31 -10.91
N PHE A 89 14.33 5.96 -9.76
CA PHE A 89 15.46 6.37 -8.93
C PHE A 89 16.27 5.19 -8.39
N LEU A 90 15.63 4.12 -7.93
CA LEU A 90 16.32 2.92 -7.44
C LEU A 90 17.11 2.23 -8.56
N LEU A 91 16.55 2.18 -9.77
CA LEU A 91 17.26 1.66 -10.95
C LEU A 91 18.46 2.53 -11.34
N GLU A 92 18.31 3.86 -11.32
CA GLU A 92 19.40 4.80 -11.55
C GLU A 92 20.55 4.64 -10.53
N ASP A 93 20.20 4.33 -9.28
CA ASP A 93 21.14 4.08 -8.20
C ASP A 93 21.77 2.68 -8.25
N GLY A 94 21.37 1.86 -9.23
CA GLY A 94 21.86 0.47 -9.36
C GLY A 94 21.33 -0.48 -8.28
N ILE A 95 20.24 -0.14 -7.60
CA ILE A 95 19.59 -0.97 -6.58
C ILE A 95 18.59 -1.90 -7.27
N ALA A 96 18.86 -3.21 -7.25
CA ALA A 96 17.89 -4.20 -7.67
C ALA A 96 16.84 -4.37 -6.55
N PHE A 97 15.58 -4.19 -6.90
CA PHE A 97 14.46 -4.26 -5.95
C PHE A 97 13.29 -5.05 -6.52
N ASP A 98 12.38 -5.45 -5.64
CA ASP A 98 11.11 -6.11 -5.90
C ASP A 98 10.07 -5.42 -4.99
N PHE A 99 9.09 -4.72 -5.59
CA PHE A 99 7.97 -4.22 -4.80
C PHE A 99 7.05 -5.37 -4.47
N VAL A 100 6.67 -5.50 -3.21
CA VAL A 100 5.84 -6.61 -2.75
C VAL A 100 4.58 -6.12 -2.04
N GLY A 101 3.50 -6.88 -2.20
CA GLY A 101 2.21 -6.60 -1.59
C GLY A 101 1.06 -7.28 -2.32
N SER A 102 -0.13 -7.27 -1.71
CA SER A 102 -1.32 -7.91 -2.25
C SER A 102 -2.08 -7.05 -3.27
N GLN A 103 -1.79 -5.75 -3.28
CA GLN A 103 -2.45 -4.78 -4.16
C GLN A 103 -1.61 -4.53 -5.41
N ARG A 104 -2.31 -4.19 -6.51
CA ARG A 104 -1.68 -3.81 -7.77
C ARG A 104 -2.29 -2.50 -8.25
N SER A 105 -1.45 -1.50 -8.51
CA SER A 105 -1.87 -0.23 -9.08
C SER A 105 -0.69 0.46 -9.78
N GLY A 106 -0.98 1.18 -10.85
CA GLY A 106 0.05 1.81 -11.68
C GLY A 106 0.58 0.93 -12.81
N GLU A 107 -0.13 -0.14 -13.20
CA GLU A 107 0.30 -1.11 -14.22
C GLU A 107 0.58 -0.49 -15.60
N ALA A 108 0.05 0.70 -15.88
CA ALA A 108 0.33 1.42 -17.12
C ALA A 108 1.73 2.05 -17.16
N VAL A 109 2.37 2.25 -16.00
CA VAL A 109 3.61 3.03 -15.86
C VAL A 109 4.69 2.35 -15.02
N LEU A 110 4.34 1.28 -14.31
CA LEU A 110 5.24 0.49 -13.48
C LEU A 110 5.41 -0.90 -14.07
N ALA A 111 6.64 -1.34 -14.23
CA ALA A 111 6.96 -2.73 -14.56
C ALA A 111 6.59 -3.67 -13.39
N ASP A 112 6.77 -3.16 -12.18
CA ASP A 112 6.42 -3.81 -10.93
C ASP A 112 5.39 -2.95 -10.16
N PRO A 113 4.08 -3.23 -10.30
CA PRO A 113 3.01 -2.44 -9.74
C PRO A 113 2.57 -2.88 -8.34
N ASP A 114 3.24 -3.87 -7.74
CA ASP A 114 2.84 -4.47 -6.46
C ASP A 114 3.01 -3.47 -5.31
N ASN A 115 2.08 -3.51 -4.35
CA ASN A 115 2.08 -2.64 -3.18
C ASN A 115 1.07 -3.15 -2.13
N GLU A 116 1.07 -2.53 -0.95
CA GLU A 116 0.10 -2.78 0.10
C GLU A 116 -0.60 -1.48 0.50
N GLY A 117 -1.07 -0.73 -0.51
CA GLY A 117 -1.83 0.51 -0.34
C GLY A 117 -3.34 0.26 -0.33
N HIS A 118 -4.02 0.68 0.74
CA HIS A 118 -5.46 0.45 0.93
C HIS A 118 -6.22 1.76 1.10
N PRO A 119 -6.91 2.25 0.04
CA PRO A 119 -7.63 3.52 0.08
C PRO A 119 -8.61 3.62 1.26
N GLY A 120 -8.51 4.72 2.00
CA GLY A 120 -9.40 5.02 3.13
C GLY A 120 -9.04 4.31 4.45
N TRP A 121 -8.01 3.46 4.47
CA TRP A 121 -7.65 2.71 5.66
C TRP A 121 -6.91 3.58 6.69
N ARG A 122 -7.10 3.20 7.94
CA ARG A 122 -6.44 3.74 9.13
C ARG A 122 -5.37 2.77 9.62
N ILE A 123 -4.55 3.22 10.55
CA ILE A 123 -3.50 2.43 11.19
C ILE A 123 -4.06 1.10 11.74
N THR A 124 -5.22 1.16 12.40
CA THR A 124 -5.87 -0.04 12.96
C THR A 124 -6.32 -1.03 11.90
N ASN A 125 -6.78 -0.56 10.72
CA ASN A 125 -7.16 -1.46 9.64
C ASN A 125 -5.95 -2.22 9.09
N ILE A 126 -4.81 -1.53 8.89
CA ILE A 126 -3.55 -2.18 8.49
C ILE A 126 -3.14 -3.23 9.52
N LYS A 127 -3.14 -2.87 10.80
CA LYS A 127 -2.76 -3.78 11.89
C LYS A 127 -3.62 -5.05 11.91
N ASP A 128 -4.94 -4.90 11.83
CA ASP A 128 -5.88 -6.02 11.84
C ASP A 128 -5.68 -6.92 10.61
N ALA A 129 -5.46 -6.34 9.43
CA ALA A 129 -5.27 -7.07 8.19
C ALA A 129 -3.90 -7.78 8.13
N ILE A 130 -2.82 -7.21 8.66
CA ILE A 130 -1.55 -7.92 8.82
C ILE A 130 -1.77 -9.24 9.59
N ALA A 131 -2.61 -9.20 10.63
CA ALA A 131 -2.88 -10.38 11.44
C ALA A 131 -3.77 -11.41 10.72
N SER A 132 -4.75 -10.96 9.90
CA SER A 132 -5.72 -11.84 9.25
C SER A 132 -5.31 -12.35 7.88
N GLU A 133 -4.59 -11.54 7.09
CA GLU A 133 -4.25 -11.86 5.70
C GLU A 133 -2.85 -12.49 5.54
N GLY A 134 -2.00 -12.38 6.55
CA GLY A 134 -0.65 -12.99 6.54
C GLY A 134 0.30 -12.38 5.53
N TRP A 135 0.18 -11.08 5.24
CA TRP A 135 1.01 -10.42 4.22
C TRP A 135 2.51 -10.46 4.52
N LEU A 136 2.87 -10.24 5.79
CA LEU A 136 4.27 -10.19 6.19
C LEU A 136 4.93 -11.56 6.05
N GLU A 137 4.23 -12.62 6.40
CA GLU A 137 4.68 -14.00 6.25
C GLU A 137 4.75 -14.43 4.78
N THR A 138 3.85 -13.91 3.96
CA THR A 138 3.78 -14.23 2.51
C THR A 138 4.88 -13.54 1.73
N TYR A 139 5.03 -12.24 1.91
CA TYR A 139 5.90 -11.40 1.08
C TYR A 139 7.32 -11.27 1.63
N GLN A 140 7.51 -11.38 2.95
CA GLN A 140 8.81 -11.29 3.63
C GLN A 140 9.63 -10.08 3.16
N PRO A 141 9.11 -8.82 3.32
CA PRO A 141 9.84 -7.65 2.90
C PRO A 141 11.11 -7.43 3.74
N ASP A 142 12.17 -6.93 3.08
CA ASP A 142 13.39 -6.45 3.73
C ASP A 142 13.18 -5.03 4.27
N ILE A 143 12.42 -4.21 3.52
CA ILE A 143 12.11 -2.82 3.85
C ILE A 143 10.60 -2.59 3.72
N ILE A 144 10.03 -1.90 4.71
CA ILE A 144 8.65 -1.40 4.63
C ILE A 144 8.70 0.13 4.56
N LEU A 145 8.06 0.71 3.53
CA LEU A 145 7.84 2.15 3.39
C LEU A 145 6.43 2.47 3.91
N LEU A 146 6.35 2.89 5.18
CA LEU A 146 5.08 3.08 5.87
C LEU A 146 4.63 4.55 5.82
N HIS A 147 3.58 4.86 5.04
CA HIS A 147 2.90 6.14 5.03
C HIS A 147 1.43 5.91 5.39
N ILE A 148 1.06 6.19 6.65
CA ILE A 148 -0.27 5.92 7.21
C ILE A 148 -0.61 6.92 8.31
N GLY A 149 -1.89 7.18 8.55
CA GLY A 149 -2.37 8.05 9.62
C GLY A 149 -3.27 9.16 9.12
N SER A 150 -3.23 9.52 7.83
CA SER A 150 -4.07 10.60 7.28
C SER A 150 -5.57 10.38 7.57
N ASN A 151 -6.05 9.16 7.48
CA ASN A 151 -7.45 8.81 7.76
C ASN A 151 -7.77 8.74 9.26
N ASP A 152 -6.75 8.56 10.11
CA ASP A 152 -6.90 8.57 11.57
C ASP A 152 -7.18 9.98 12.09
N LEU A 153 -6.62 11.02 11.44
CA LEU A 153 -6.81 12.41 11.82
C LEU A 153 -8.22 12.91 11.53
N ARG A 154 -8.97 12.20 10.70
CA ARG A 154 -10.34 12.56 10.37
C ARG A 154 -11.27 12.44 11.56
N ASN A 155 -12.10 13.48 11.80
CA ASN A 155 -13.11 13.51 12.88
C ASN A 155 -12.52 13.50 14.30
N GLY A 156 -11.37 14.15 14.53
CA GLY A 156 -10.77 14.35 15.86
C GLY A 156 -10.23 13.06 16.50
N ARG A 157 -9.91 12.03 15.70
CA ARG A 157 -9.36 10.76 16.20
C ARG A 157 -7.83 10.74 16.25
N GLY A 158 -7.18 11.81 15.84
CA GLY A 158 -5.71 11.91 15.79
C GLY A 158 -5.02 11.66 17.13
N ILE A 159 -5.70 11.91 18.24
CA ILE A 159 -5.15 11.70 19.61
C ILE A 159 -4.75 10.24 19.87
N TYR A 160 -5.34 9.27 19.17
CA TYR A 160 -5.03 7.84 19.32
C TYR A 160 -4.04 7.34 18.27
N ALA A 161 -3.77 8.14 17.23
CA ALA A 161 -2.96 7.70 16.08
C ALA A 161 -1.54 7.29 16.48
N ARG A 162 -0.93 8.02 17.46
CA ARG A 162 0.38 7.69 18.02
C ARG A 162 0.42 6.26 18.60
N ASP A 163 -0.55 5.94 19.46
CA ASP A 163 -0.58 4.65 20.15
C ASP A 163 -0.90 3.52 19.18
N HIS A 164 -1.76 3.76 18.19
CA HIS A 164 -2.05 2.83 17.11
C HIS A 164 -0.80 2.57 16.25
N LEU A 165 -0.03 3.62 15.91
CA LEU A 165 1.22 3.45 15.17
C LEU A 165 2.23 2.63 15.97
N SER A 166 2.38 2.92 17.25
CA SER A 166 3.28 2.17 18.13
C SER A 166 2.91 0.68 18.13
N ALA A 167 1.62 0.36 18.29
CA ALA A 167 1.13 -1.02 18.29
C ALA A 167 1.27 -1.71 16.91
N LEU A 168 1.12 -0.98 15.81
CA LEU A 168 1.35 -1.52 14.46
C LEU A 168 2.82 -1.89 14.26
N LEU A 169 3.74 -1.00 14.67
CA LEU A 169 5.18 -1.27 14.57
C LEU A 169 5.60 -2.45 15.43
N ASP A 170 5.06 -2.59 16.64
CA ASP A 170 5.33 -3.75 17.50
C ASP A 170 4.89 -5.06 16.83
N ASP A 171 3.73 -5.08 16.18
CA ASP A 171 3.23 -6.25 15.45
C ASP A 171 4.13 -6.60 14.24
N ILE A 172 4.55 -5.60 13.47
CA ILE A 172 5.42 -5.80 12.31
C ILE A 172 6.76 -6.39 12.78
N LEU A 173 7.40 -5.77 13.76
CA LEU A 173 8.73 -6.19 14.24
C LEU A 173 8.70 -7.56 14.93
N ALA A 174 7.60 -7.91 15.60
CA ALA A 174 7.43 -9.23 16.20
C ALA A 174 7.35 -10.34 15.14
N ARG A 175 6.74 -10.06 13.98
CA ARG A 175 6.57 -11.01 12.86
C ARG A 175 7.79 -11.08 11.97
N LEU A 176 8.47 -9.95 11.75
CA LEU A 176 9.64 -9.81 10.89
C LEU A 176 10.83 -9.22 11.66
N PRO A 177 11.59 -10.05 12.40
CA PRO A 177 12.69 -9.57 13.24
C PRO A 177 13.83 -8.90 12.46
N HIS A 178 13.89 -9.07 11.14
CA HIS A 178 14.98 -8.54 10.30
C HIS A 178 14.53 -7.37 9.40
N VAL A 179 13.24 -7.03 9.39
CA VAL A 179 12.72 -5.94 8.56
C VAL A 179 13.23 -4.59 9.04
N HIS A 180 13.47 -3.67 8.11
CA HIS A 180 13.64 -2.26 8.42
C HIS A 180 12.39 -1.49 8.01
N VAL A 181 11.77 -0.77 8.94
CA VAL A 181 10.58 0.06 8.66
C VAL A 181 11.00 1.53 8.57
N ILE A 182 10.76 2.15 7.44
CA ILE A 182 10.89 3.60 7.27
C ILE A 182 9.50 4.20 7.43
N VAL A 183 9.26 4.93 8.52
CA VAL A 183 7.97 5.57 8.79
C VAL A 183 8.00 7.02 8.32
N ALA A 184 7.02 7.39 7.49
CA ALA A 184 6.89 8.79 7.09
C ALA A 184 6.14 9.61 8.15
N GLN A 185 6.66 10.79 8.48
CA GLN A 185 5.79 11.87 8.94
C GLN A 185 4.90 12.25 7.76
N ILE A 186 3.58 12.18 7.95
CA ILE A 186 2.64 12.26 6.84
C ILE A 186 2.58 13.66 6.21
N ILE A 187 2.30 13.68 4.90
CA ILE A 187 2.12 14.91 4.14
C ILE A 187 0.92 15.74 4.66
N PRO A 188 0.90 17.07 4.46
CA PRO A 188 -0.15 17.95 4.96
C PRO A 188 -1.45 17.80 4.16
N THR A 189 -2.24 16.78 4.41
CA THR A 189 -3.59 16.62 3.84
C THR A 189 -4.61 17.49 4.58
N ARG A 190 -5.79 17.71 3.99
CA ARG A 190 -6.87 18.43 4.66
C ARG A 190 -7.80 17.51 5.49
N TRP A 191 -7.36 16.31 5.83
CA TRP A 191 -7.99 15.49 6.84
C TRP A 191 -7.54 15.93 8.23
N GLY A 192 -8.51 16.19 9.13
CA GLY A 192 -8.19 16.73 10.45
C GLY A 192 -7.82 18.21 10.45
N SER A 193 -7.40 18.71 11.59
CA SER A 193 -6.87 20.05 11.75
C SER A 193 -5.35 20.05 11.56
N GLU A 194 -4.77 21.22 11.30
CA GLU A 194 -3.32 21.40 11.28
C GLU A 194 -2.68 20.96 12.62
N ILE A 195 -3.38 21.22 13.73
CA ILE A 195 -2.93 20.79 15.06
C ILE A 195 -2.89 19.26 15.17
N ASP A 196 -3.89 18.56 14.64
CA ASP A 196 -3.89 17.09 14.63
C ASP A 196 -2.71 16.53 13.85
N HIS A 197 -2.39 17.12 12.67
CA HIS A 197 -1.22 16.75 11.88
C HIS A 197 0.08 16.98 12.66
N GLN A 198 0.24 18.15 13.28
CA GLN A 198 1.42 18.46 14.07
C GLN A 198 1.58 17.51 15.27
N ILE A 199 0.51 17.22 16.00
CA ILE A 199 0.53 16.30 17.14
C ILE A 199 0.97 14.91 16.68
N TYR A 200 0.39 14.39 15.59
CA TYR A 200 0.73 13.06 15.09
C TYR A 200 2.16 13.02 14.55
N ASN A 201 2.52 13.93 13.66
CA ASN A 201 3.84 13.97 13.04
C ASN A 201 4.96 14.17 14.07
N ASN A 202 4.76 15.04 15.06
CA ASN A 202 5.74 15.25 16.14
C ASN A 202 5.90 14.02 17.04
N ALA A 203 4.92 13.13 17.12
CA ALA A 203 5.03 11.91 17.90
C ALA A 203 5.78 10.78 17.17
N ILE A 204 5.84 10.80 15.84
CA ILE A 204 6.44 9.72 15.04
C ILE A 204 7.93 9.47 15.39
N PRO A 205 8.78 10.48 15.51
CA PRO A 205 10.18 10.27 15.88
C PRO A 205 10.36 9.57 17.24
N ASP A 206 9.58 9.93 18.24
CA ASP A 206 9.64 9.30 19.57
C ASP A 206 9.15 7.86 19.52
N VAL A 207 8.08 7.59 18.76
CA VAL A 207 7.58 6.24 18.54
C VAL A 207 8.65 5.40 17.84
N ALA A 208 9.24 5.88 16.76
CA ALA A 208 10.30 5.19 16.04
C ALA A 208 11.52 4.90 16.93
N ALA A 209 12.00 5.89 17.67
CA ALA A 209 13.12 5.75 18.60
C ALA A 209 12.87 4.66 19.66
N SER A 210 11.62 4.50 20.11
CA SER A 210 11.24 3.44 21.08
C SER A 210 11.34 2.02 20.51
N LYS A 211 11.43 1.86 19.18
CA LYS A 211 11.51 0.57 18.48
C LYS A 211 12.95 0.16 18.14
N GLY A 212 13.93 0.95 18.54
CA GLY A 212 15.35 0.69 18.26
C GLY A 212 15.75 0.93 16.81
N GLY A 213 16.91 0.39 16.41
CA GLY A 213 17.52 0.67 15.10
C GLY A 213 16.78 0.10 13.88
N GLN A 214 15.71 -0.67 14.07
CA GLN A 214 14.94 -1.24 12.98
C GLN A 214 13.88 -0.29 12.41
N VAL A 215 13.64 0.85 13.05
CA VAL A 215 12.69 1.86 12.59
C VAL A 215 13.40 3.19 12.41
N SER A 216 13.30 3.75 11.22
CA SER A 216 13.77 5.10 10.90
C SER A 216 12.60 5.98 10.45
N VAL A 217 12.82 7.28 10.41
CA VAL A 217 11.81 8.27 10.05
C VAL A 217 12.24 9.04 8.81
N VAL A 218 11.29 9.29 7.91
CA VAL A 218 11.43 10.26 6.84
C VAL A 218 10.46 11.40 7.05
N ASP A 219 10.98 12.63 7.05
CA ASP A 219 10.14 13.83 7.17
C ASP A 219 9.50 14.18 5.82
N MET A 220 8.18 14.15 5.78
CA MET A 220 7.38 14.57 4.61
C MET A 220 6.41 15.70 4.93
N GLN A 221 6.51 16.32 6.11
CA GLN A 221 5.55 17.33 6.57
C GLN A 221 5.48 18.54 5.66
N GLU A 222 6.64 19.02 5.18
CA GLU A 222 6.75 20.29 4.45
C GLU A 222 7.25 20.12 3.01
N ILE A 223 7.36 18.87 2.52
CA ILE A 223 7.87 18.65 1.16
C ILE A 223 6.88 19.02 0.07
N LEU A 224 5.58 19.10 0.39
CA LEU A 224 4.52 19.43 -0.57
C LEU A 224 3.95 20.83 -0.30
N VAL A 225 3.76 21.59 -1.38
CA VAL A 225 3.04 22.85 -1.37
C VAL A 225 1.65 22.66 -1.99
N LYS A 226 0.80 23.71 -1.94
CA LYS A 226 -0.59 23.63 -2.40
C LYS A 226 -0.75 23.09 -3.82
N ASP A 227 0.17 23.48 -4.72
CA ASP A 227 0.10 23.11 -6.14
C ASP A 227 0.57 21.66 -6.41
N ASP A 228 1.12 21.00 -5.39
CA ASP A 228 1.49 19.57 -5.43
C ASP A 228 0.30 18.63 -5.15
N PHE A 229 -0.90 19.17 -4.96
CA PHE A 229 -2.08 18.38 -4.69
C PHE A 229 -3.06 18.39 -5.87
N MET A 230 -3.49 17.21 -6.32
CA MET A 230 -4.58 17.05 -7.28
C MET A 230 -5.94 17.29 -6.62
N THR A 231 -6.08 16.84 -5.38
CA THR A 231 -7.29 17.04 -4.55
C THR A 231 -6.90 17.63 -3.21
N LEU A 232 -7.86 17.84 -2.31
CA LEU A 232 -7.57 18.28 -0.93
C LEU A 232 -6.77 17.24 -0.12
N TYR A 233 -6.64 16.03 -0.61
CA TYR A 233 -6.15 14.88 0.15
C TYR A 233 -5.05 14.10 -0.54
N HIS A 234 -4.97 14.17 -1.86
CA HIS A 234 -4.08 13.34 -2.64
C HIS A 234 -3.12 14.18 -3.46
N PRO A 235 -1.83 13.83 -3.47
CA PRO A 235 -0.83 14.51 -4.28
C PRO A 235 -1.15 14.43 -5.78
N SER A 236 -0.68 15.42 -6.53
CA SER A 236 -0.52 15.35 -7.97
C SER A 236 0.73 14.55 -8.33
N THR A 237 0.97 14.32 -9.62
CA THR A 237 2.19 13.66 -10.10
C THR A 237 3.45 14.36 -9.58
N SER A 238 3.50 15.71 -9.56
CA SER A 238 4.64 16.46 -9.01
C SER A 238 4.81 16.26 -7.50
N GLY A 239 3.71 16.20 -6.76
CA GLY A 239 3.74 15.91 -5.32
C GLY A 239 4.27 14.52 -5.05
N TYR A 240 3.84 13.53 -5.80
CA TYR A 240 4.35 12.17 -5.70
C TYR A 240 5.84 12.04 -6.06
N GLU A 241 6.33 12.82 -7.03
CA GLU A 241 7.77 12.86 -7.34
C GLU A 241 8.59 13.36 -6.14
N LYS A 242 8.14 14.40 -5.44
CA LYS A 242 8.79 14.88 -4.21
C LYS A 242 8.78 13.83 -3.10
N MET A 243 7.68 13.10 -2.93
CA MET A 243 7.63 11.98 -2.00
C MET A 243 8.61 10.87 -2.39
N ALA A 244 8.74 10.55 -3.67
CA ALA A 244 9.70 9.58 -4.18
C ALA A 244 11.15 9.99 -3.86
N GLN A 245 11.49 11.27 -3.99
CA GLN A 245 12.82 11.81 -3.62
C GLN A 245 13.09 11.64 -2.12
N ALA A 246 12.09 11.89 -1.27
CA ALA A 246 12.22 11.69 0.17
C ALA A 246 12.41 10.21 0.53
N TRP A 247 11.65 9.30 -0.09
CA TRP A 247 11.84 7.86 0.07
C TRP A 247 13.22 7.40 -0.41
N ARG A 248 13.68 7.85 -1.60
CA ARG A 248 15.03 7.56 -2.11
C ARG A 248 16.09 7.93 -1.09
N ALA A 249 16.04 9.15 -0.55
CA ALA A 249 16.99 9.62 0.45
C ALA A 249 16.98 8.76 1.73
N ALA A 250 15.80 8.36 2.18
CA ALA A 250 15.66 7.50 3.36
C ALA A 250 16.19 6.08 3.13
N ILE A 251 15.96 5.49 1.94
CA ILE A 251 16.50 4.19 1.54
C ILE A 251 18.04 4.25 1.46
N HIS A 252 18.61 5.30 0.87
CA HIS A 252 20.06 5.51 0.83
C HIS A 252 20.69 5.59 2.20
N ALA A 253 20.00 6.20 3.18
CA ALA A 253 20.48 6.29 4.56
C ALA A 253 20.65 4.91 5.24
N LEU A 254 20.02 3.85 4.70
CA LEU A 254 20.22 2.48 5.17
C LEU A 254 21.56 1.87 4.70
N GLY A 255 22.29 2.54 3.82
CA GLY A 255 23.60 2.09 3.33
C GLY A 255 23.51 0.91 2.34
N LEU A 256 22.38 0.77 1.64
CA LEU A 256 22.24 -0.22 0.55
C LEU A 256 23.30 0.09 -0.52
N GLN A 257 24.09 -0.93 -0.85
CA GLN A 257 25.10 -0.80 -1.89
C GLN A 257 24.49 -1.14 -3.25
N PRO A 258 24.87 -0.44 -4.33
CA PRO A 258 24.54 -0.87 -5.67
C PRO A 258 25.00 -2.32 -5.85
N ASN A 259 24.13 -3.16 -6.42
CA ASN A 259 24.55 -4.49 -6.85
C ASN A 259 25.54 -4.32 -8.00
N CYS A 260 26.83 -4.14 -7.68
CA CYS A 260 27.87 -4.20 -8.66
C CYS A 260 27.83 -5.55 -9.33
N ALA A 261 27.37 -5.61 -10.58
CA ALA A 261 27.71 -6.71 -11.47
C ALA A 261 29.23 -6.84 -11.40
N ILE A 262 29.71 -7.99 -10.91
CA ILE A 262 31.12 -8.28 -10.88
C ILE A 262 31.59 -8.19 -12.34
N SER A 263 32.27 -7.09 -12.65
CA SER A 263 32.98 -6.95 -13.91
C SER A 263 34.03 -8.08 -13.94
N GLN A 264 33.71 -9.14 -14.66
CA GLN A 264 34.69 -10.15 -15.00
C GLN A 264 35.80 -9.46 -15.83
N LYS A 265 36.98 -9.34 -15.23
CA LYS A 265 38.19 -9.05 -15.96
C LYS A 265 38.70 -10.31 -16.65
#